data_b7d7c8365c35309aa56b67c2fb1e0c30
#
_entry.id   b7d7c8365c35309aa56b67c2fb1e0c30
#
_cell.length_a   1.000
_cell.length_b   1.000
_cell.length_c   1.000
_cell.angle_alpha   90.00
_cell.angle_beta   90.00
_cell.angle_gamma   90.00
#
_symmetry.space_group_name_H-M   'P 1'
#
loop_
_entity.id
_entity.type
_entity.pdbx_description
1 polymer ?
#
loop_
_entity_poly.entity_id
_entity_poly.type
_entity_poly.pdbx_seq_one_letter_code
_entity_poly.pdbx_strand_id
1 'polypeptide(L)'
;MTLKTKIWLLLGALMGVVLTADLAVSYRKMTGELRSEAEYDAKTVYGFMMATRRIYQKQFVESGLPINESTVGFLPAHSFSRISRDFANWNQNGIVFNTVSDLPRNPGNQADRFELEAMAWFRANPKDTQRMRNIVDDKGVGYLLYTAPVWIEPYCLKCHGAIEDA
;
A
#
# COMPACT_ATOMS: atom_id res chain seq x y z
N MET A 1 -30.32 49.22 18.47
CA MET A 1 -29.42 48.85 17.35
C MET A 1 -29.85 49.62 16.11
N THR A 2 -28.92 50.34 15.49
CA THR A 2 -29.22 51.16 14.29
C THR A 2 -29.37 50.21 13.05
N LEU A 3 -30.10 50.70 12.02
CA LEU A 3 -30.26 49.97 10.78
C LEU A 3 -28.92 49.59 10.15
N LYS A 4 -27.94 50.51 10.19
CA LYS A 4 -26.55 50.27 9.72
C LYS A 4 -25.93 49.07 10.43
N THR A 5 -26.03 49.00 11.76
CA THR A 5 -25.46 47.88 12.55
C THR A 5 -26.09 46.52 12.15
N LYS A 6 -27.43 46.50 11.94
CA LYS A 6 -28.10 45.25 11.48
C LYS A 6 -27.59 44.78 10.11
N ILE A 7 -27.46 45.71 9.17
CA ILE A 7 -26.94 45.40 7.82
C ILE A 7 -25.52 44.85 7.88
N TRP A 8 -24.63 45.49 8.65
CA TRP A 8 -23.23 45.01 8.78
C TRP A 8 -23.16 43.62 9.43
N LEU A 9 -24.01 43.36 10.43
CA LEU A 9 -24.08 42.03 11.06
C LEU A 9 -24.58 40.97 10.10
N LEU A 10 -25.62 41.25 9.30
CA LEU A 10 -26.12 40.32 8.29
C LEU A 10 -25.12 40.05 7.21
N LEU A 11 -24.44 41.07 6.70
CA LEU A 11 -23.36 40.91 5.70
C LEU A 11 -22.17 40.11 6.25
N GLY A 12 -21.78 40.40 7.48
CA GLY A 12 -20.72 39.62 8.15
C GLY A 12 -21.08 38.16 8.37
N ALA A 13 -22.31 37.89 8.81
CA ALA A 13 -22.83 36.54 8.97
C ALA A 13 -22.89 35.77 7.63
N LEU A 14 -23.43 36.43 6.59
CA LEU A 14 -23.49 35.84 5.25
C LEU A 14 -22.08 35.53 4.71
N MET A 15 -21.14 36.46 4.84
CA MET A 15 -19.75 36.27 4.43
C MET A 15 -19.07 35.15 5.21
N GLY A 16 -19.33 35.05 6.52
CA GLY A 16 -18.84 33.94 7.35
C GLY A 16 -19.38 32.58 6.88
N VAL A 17 -20.66 32.48 6.53
CA VAL A 17 -21.25 31.25 5.99
C VAL A 17 -20.61 30.88 4.65
N VAL A 18 -20.45 31.85 3.74
CA VAL A 18 -19.84 31.59 2.43
C VAL A 18 -18.41 31.13 2.58
N LEU A 19 -17.57 31.77 3.42
CA LEU A 19 -16.18 31.38 3.64
C LEU A 19 -16.07 30.00 4.28
N THR A 20 -16.92 29.68 5.25
CA THR A 20 -16.90 28.33 5.87
C THR A 20 -17.32 27.24 4.89
N ALA A 21 -18.30 27.51 4.04
CA ALA A 21 -18.72 26.59 3.00
C ALA A 21 -17.61 26.36 1.97
N ASP A 22 -16.96 27.43 1.51
CA ASP A 22 -15.85 27.35 0.56
C ASP A 22 -14.66 26.57 1.14
N LEU A 23 -14.26 26.85 2.38
CA LEU A 23 -13.23 26.11 3.10
C LEU A 23 -13.56 24.62 3.21
N ALA A 24 -14.81 24.26 3.53
CA ALA A 24 -15.24 22.88 3.66
C ALA A 24 -15.19 22.15 2.31
N VAL A 25 -15.61 22.80 1.22
CA VAL A 25 -15.54 22.24 -0.13
C VAL A 25 -14.10 22.06 -0.57
N SER A 26 -13.26 23.09 -0.40
CA SER A 26 -11.85 23.06 -0.76
C SER A 26 -11.08 21.99 0.01
N TYR A 27 -11.35 21.83 1.31
CA TYR A 27 -10.75 20.78 2.12
C TYR A 27 -11.11 19.38 1.62
N ARG A 28 -12.41 19.14 1.33
CA ARG A 28 -12.87 17.84 0.79
C ARG A 28 -12.25 17.53 -0.57
N LYS A 29 -12.15 18.53 -1.44
CA LYS A 29 -11.54 18.40 -2.75
C LYS A 29 -10.06 18.04 -2.61
N MET A 30 -9.31 18.81 -1.84
CA MET A 30 -7.88 18.56 -1.60
C MET A 30 -7.60 17.18 -0.99
N THR A 31 -8.36 16.76 0.01
CA THR A 31 -8.19 15.42 0.61
C THR A 31 -8.54 14.30 -0.36
N GLY A 32 -9.52 14.51 -1.24
CA GLY A 32 -9.87 13.57 -2.30
C GLY A 32 -8.77 13.45 -3.35
N GLU A 33 -8.19 14.55 -3.78
CA GLU A 33 -7.07 14.59 -4.74
C GLU A 33 -5.81 13.91 -4.17
N LEU A 34 -5.41 14.24 -2.95
CA LEU A 34 -4.27 13.59 -2.28
C LEU A 34 -4.46 12.08 -2.14
N ARG A 35 -5.68 11.64 -1.81
CA ARG A 35 -5.98 10.21 -1.74
C ARG A 35 -5.87 9.54 -3.10
N SER A 36 -6.40 10.17 -4.16
CA SER A 36 -6.33 9.65 -5.52
C SER A 36 -4.90 9.56 -6.04
N GLU A 37 -4.08 10.56 -5.74
CA GLU A 37 -2.64 10.58 -6.07
C GLU A 37 -1.90 9.45 -5.35
N ALA A 38 -2.08 9.31 -4.04
CA ALA A 38 -1.48 8.22 -3.27
C ALA A 38 -1.92 6.83 -3.76
N GLU A 39 -3.18 6.68 -4.18
CA GLU A 39 -3.67 5.44 -4.79
C GLU A 39 -3.00 5.15 -6.13
N TYR A 40 -2.84 6.17 -6.97
CA TYR A 40 -2.16 6.05 -8.25
C TYR A 40 -0.70 5.63 -8.07
N ASP A 41 0.01 6.28 -7.17
CA ASP A 41 1.41 5.97 -6.84
C ASP A 41 1.56 4.54 -6.33
N ALA A 42 0.70 4.13 -5.39
CA ALA A 42 0.72 2.76 -4.85
C ALA A 42 0.48 1.71 -5.95
N LYS A 43 -0.47 1.94 -6.86
CA LYS A 43 -0.73 1.07 -8.01
C LYS A 43 0.45 1.02 -8.97
N THR A 44 1.12 2.13 -9.19
CA THR A 44 2.30 2.21 -10.05
C THR A 44 3.46 1.40 -9.48
N VAL A 45 3.76 1.58 -8.20
CA VAL A 45 4.79 0.79 -7.49
C VAL A 45 4.44 -0.70 -7.51
N TYR A 46 3.20 -1.06 -7.18
CA TYR A 46 2.73 -2.44 -7.22
C TYR A 46 2.85 -3.05 -8.62
N GLY A 47 2.42 -2.35 -9.66
CA GLY A 47 2.51 -2.81 -11.05
C GLY A 47 3.95 -3.06 -11.49
N PHE A 48 4.86 -2.15 -11.15
CA PHE A 48 6.28 -2.32 -11.41
C PHE A 48 6.88 -3.53 -10.67
N MET A 49 6.54 -3.70 -9.39
CA MET A 49 6.97 -4.85 -8.60
C MET A 49 6.48 -6.16 -9.18
N MET A 50 5.20 -6.25 -9.57
CA MET A 50 4.63 -7.47 -10.14
C MET A 50 5.22 -7.81 -11.50
N ALA A 51 5.46 -6.82 -12.36
CA ALA A 51 6.14 -7.01 -13.64
C ALA A 51 7.58 -7.52 -13.44
N THR A 52 8.32 -6.89 -12.53
CA THR A 52 9.69 -7.29 -12.17
C THR A 52 9.71 -8.72 -11.61
N ARG A 53 8.82 -9.02 -10.66
CA ARG A 53 8.70 -10.36 -10.08
C ARG A 53 8.45 -11.40 -11.16
N ARG A 54 7.50 -11.18 -12.05
CA ARG A 54 7.10 -12.15 -13.08
C ARG A 54 8.25 -12.45 -14.05
N ILE A 55 8.93 -11.41 -14.53
CA ILE A 55 10.02 -11.55 -15.51
C ILE A 55 11.24 -12.24 -14.87
N TYR A 56 11.73 -11.73 -13.75
CA TYR A 56 12.94 -12.26 -13.13
C TYR A 56 12.74 -13.63 -12.51
N GLN A 57 11.56 -13.93 -12.00
CA GLN A 57 11.25 -15.27 -11.50
C GLN A 57 11.26 -16.30 -12.62
N LYS A 58 10.68 -15.95 -13.77
CA LYS A 58 10.70 -16.80 -14.96
C LYS A 58 12.16 -17.03 -15.42
N GLN A 59 12.93 -15.96 -15.59
CA GLN A 59 14.35 -16.03 -15.97
C GLN A 59 15.17 -16.88 -15.00
N PHE A 60 14.97 -16.72 -13.70
CA PHE A 60 15.70 -17.50 -12.70
C PHE A 60 15.40 -19.00 -12.83
N VAL A 61 14.11 -19.35 -12.96
CA VAL A 61 13.69 -20.76 -13.12
C VAL A 61 14.20 -21.35 -14.41
N GLU A 62 14.20 -20.60 -15.51
CA GLU A 62 14.64 -21.05 -16.83
C GLU A 62 16.18 -21.11 -16.94
N SER A 63 16.92 -20.34 -16.14
CA SER A 63 18.38 -20.34 -16.14
C SER A 63 19.01 -21.64 -15.63
N GLY A 64 18.23 -22.47 -14.91
CA GLY A 64 18.74 -23.68 -14.27
C GLY A 64 19.73 -23.43 -13.12
N LEU A 65 19.85 -22.19 -12.66
CA LEU A 65 20.69 -21.87 -11.52
C LEU A 65 20.24 -22.63 -10.27
N PRO A 66 21.18 -23.24 -9.53
CA PRO A 66 20.85 -23.91 -8.28
C PRO A 66 20.33 -22.89 -7.25
N ILE A 67 19.39 -23.29 -6.42
CA ILE A 67 18.90 -22.49 -5.30
C ILE A 67 19.82 -22.72 -4.10
N ASN A 68 20.66 -21.75 -3.82
CA ASN A 68 21.60 -21.77 -2.69
C ASN A 68 21.81 -20.33 -2.17
N GLU A 69 22.61 -20.16 -1.13
CA GLU A 69 22.87 -18.87 -0.50
C GLU A 69 23.41 -17.79 -1.46
N SER A 70 24.20 -18.18 -2.46
CA SER A 70 24.76 -17.22 -3.42
C SER A 70 23.78 -16.82 -4.52
N THR A 71 22.81 -17.67 -4.85
CA THR A 71 21.87 -17.45 -5.97
C THR A 71 20.48 -17.05 -5.54
N VAL A 72 20.05 -17.39 -4.31
CA VAL A 72 18.71 -17.07 -3.78
C VAL A 72 18.44 -15.57 -3.78
N GLY A 73 19.49 -14.76 -3.68
CA GLY A 73 19.40 -13.31 -3.75
C GLY A 73 18.91 -12.74 -5.08
N PHE A 74 18.95 -13.52 -6.16
CA PHE A 74 18.43 -13.13 -7.48
C PHE A 74 16.94 -13.43 -7.64
N LEU A 75 16.36 -14.23 -6.75
CA LEU A 75 14.90 -14.45 -6.74
C LEU A 75 14.18 -13.18 -6.28
N PRO A 76 13.18 -12.70 -7.03
CA PRO A 76 12.41 -11.52 -6.66
C PRO A 76 11.82 -11.58 -5.26
N ALA A 77 11.34 -12.75 -4.84
CA ALA A 77 10.80 -12.95 -3.50
C ALA A 77 11.82 -12.63 -2.38
N HIS A 78 13.12 -12.86 -2.63
CA HIS A 78 14.20 -12.52 -1.71
C HIS A 78 14.74 -11.10 -1.91
N SER A 79 14.73 -10.59 -3.15
CA SER A 79 15.24 -9.24 -3.44
C SER A 79 14.27 -8.15 -3.02
N PHE A 80 12.95 -8.37 -3.06
CA PHE A 80 11.98 -7.32 -2.74
C PHE A 80 12.09 -6.76 -1.33
N SER A 81 12.35 -7.58 -0.33
CA SER A 81 12.57 -7.06 1.03
C SER A 81 13.84 -6.21 1.16
N ARG A 82 14.87 -6.45 0.31
CA ARG A 82 16.06 -5.59 0.23
C ARG A 82 15.80 -4.33 -0.57
N ILE A 83 15.10 -4.46 -1.70
CA ILE A 83 14.68 -3.33 -2.53
C ILE A 83 13.78 -2.39 -1.72
N SER A 84 12.84 -2.92 -0.96
CA SER A 84 11.96 -2.15 -0.08
C SER A 84 12.74 -1.29 0.93
N ARG A 85 13.77 -1.85 1.54
CA ARG A 85 14.63 -1.12 2.49
C ARG A 85 15.48 -0.06 1.81
N ASP A 86 16.04 -0.37 0.64
CA ASP A 86 16.83 0.58 -0.13
C ASP A 86 15.98 1.67 -0.77
N PHE A 87 14.76 1.35 -1.17
CA PHE A 87 13.81 2.28 -1.75
C PHE A 87 13.54 3.51 -0.86
N ALA A 88 13.58 3.34 0.45
CA ALA A 88 13.45 4.45 1.40
C ALA A 88 14.53 5.54 1.21
N ASN A 89 15.71 5.18 0.67
CA ASN A 89 16.80 6.13 0.40
C ASN A 89 16.56 6.98 -0.86
N TRP A 90 15.72 6.51 -1.77
CA TRP A 90 15.44 7.12 -3.08
C TRP A 90 14.09 7.80 -3.14
N ASN A 91 13.17 7.40 -2.26
CA ASN A 91 11.80 7.87 -2.25
C ASN A 91 11.65 9.12 -1.39
N GLN A 92 11.17 10.21 -2.01
CA GLN A 92 10.92 11.48 -1.33
C GLN A 92 9.45 11.64 -0.89
N ASN A 93 8.55 10.75 -1.35
CA ASN A 93 7.11 10.86 -1.14
C ASN A 93 6.60 10.10 0.10
N GLY A 94 7.50 9.51 0.90
CA GLY A 94 7.13 8.76 2.10
C GLY A 94 6.45 7.41 1.83
N ILE A 95 6.49 6.92 0.57
CA ILE A 95 5.95 5.61 0.22
C ILE A 95 6.87 4.53 0.80
N VAL A 96 6.29 3.59 1.51
CA VAL A 96 6.96 2.39 1.99
C VAL A 96 6.20 1.20 1.45
N PHE A 97 6.89 0.18 0.97
CA PHE A 97 6.26 -1.07 0.57
C PHE A 97 6.95 -2.28 1.18
N ASN A 98 6.21 -3.34 1.37
CA ASN A 98 6.74 -4.59 1.87
C ASN A 98 6.02 -5.79 1.23
N THR A 99 6.66 -6.94 1.28
CA THR A 99 6.04 -8.23 0.94
C THR A 99 5.99 -9.06 2.20
N VAL A 100 4.79 -9.33 2.67
CA VAL A 100 4.55 -9.96 3.97
C VAL A 100 3.74 -11.25 3.83
N SER A 101 3.83 -12.10 4.84
CA SER A 101 3.07 -13.34 4.96
C SER A 101 2.64 -13.56 6.40
N ASP A 102 1.56 -14.31 6.60
CA ASP A 102 1.16 -14.85 7.89
C ASP A 102 2.07 -16.01 8.36
N LEU A 103 2.69 -16.71 7.39
CA LEU A 103 3.65 -17.80 7.65
C LEU A 103 4.93 -17.57 6.84
N PRO A 104 5.73 -16.54 7.14
CA PRO A 104 6.91 -16.23 6.36
C PRO A 104 8.08 -17.13 6.74
N ARG A 105 8.85 -17.61 5.75
CA ARG A 105 10.15 -18.26 6.00
C ARG A 105 11.19 -17.30 6.57
N ASN A 106 11.13 -16.03 6.17
CA ASN A 106 11.95 -14.96 6.74
C ASN A 106 11.11 -14.21 7.79
N PRO A 107 11.48 -14.27 9.08
CA PRO A 107 10.74 -13.56 10.15
C PRO A 107 10.58 -12.06 9.91
N GLY A 108 11.50 -11.43 9.14
CA GLY A 108 11.40 -10.03 8.76
C GLY A 108 10.24 -9.69 7.81
N ASN A 109 9.57 -10.71 7.26
CA ASN A 109 8.39 -10.57 6.41
C ASN A 109 7.10 -10.96 7.14
N GLN A 110 7.12 -11.00 8.49
CA GLN A 110 5.93 -11.27 9.27
C GLN A 110 4.91 -10.15 9.10
N ALA A 111 3.69 -10.51 8.73
CA ALA A 111 2.58 -9.58 8.58
C ALA A 111 2.20 -8.97 9.93
N ASP A 112 1.93 -7.67 9.94
CA ASP A 112 1.36 -6.97 11.08
C ASP A 112 -0.17 -7.21 11.18
N ARG A 113 -0.81 -6.61 12.20
CA ARG A 113 -2.25 -6.77 12.43
C ARG A 113 -3.11 -6.28 11.25
N PHE A 114 -2.71 -5.17 10.60
CA PHE A 114 -3.47 -4.59 9.49
C PHE A 114 -3.31 -5.40 8.20
N GLU A 115 -2.12 -5.96 8.00
CA GLU A 115 -1.78 -6.84 6.90
C GLU A 115 -2.46 -8.19 7.05
N LEU A 116 -2.52 -8.76 8.28
CA LEU A 116 -3.30 -9.97 8.58
C LEU A 116 -4.79 -9.78 8.33
N GLU A 117 -5.36 -8.61 8.71
CA GLU A 117 -6.75 -8.28 8.37
C GLU A 117 -6.97 -8.20 6.85
N ALA A 118 -6.00 -7.65 6.11
CA ALA A 118 -6.09 -7.59 4.65
C ALA A 118 -6.03 -9.00 4.03
N MET A 119 -5.17 -9.87 4.53
CA MET A 119 -5.09 -11.27 4.08
C MET A 119 -6.40 -12.02 4.34
N ALA A 120 -6.99 -11.85 5.54
CA ALA A 120 -8.29 -12.44 5.86
C ALA A 120 -9.40 -11.92 4.94
N TRP A 121 -9.37 -10.61 4.63
CA TRP A 121 -10.30 -10.01 3.68
C TRP A 121 -10.19 -10.66 2.29
N PHE A 122 -9.00 -10.77 1.72
CA PHE A 122 -8.81 -11.35 0.38
C PHE A 122 -9.17 -12.84 0.32
N ARG A 123 -8.97 -13.61 1.41
CA ARG A 123 -9.44 -14.99 1.49
C ARG A 123 -10.97 -15.07 1.44
N ALA A 124 -11.66 -14.14 2.08
CA ALA A 124 -13.12 -14.07 2.05
C ALA A 124 -13.66 -13.45 0.75
N ASN A 125 -12.87 -12.64 0.05
CA ASN A 125 -13.25 -11.93 -1.16
C ASN A 125 -12.21 -12.17 -2.29
N PRO A 126 -12.13 -13.40 -2.84
CA PRO A 126 -11.06 -13.79 -3.77
C PRO A 126 -11.10 -13.08 -5.13
N LYS A 127 -12.19 -12.36 -5.43
CA LYS A 127 -12.32 -11.53 -6.64
C LYS A 127 -11.70 -10.16 -6.49
N ASP A 128 -11.46 -9.72 -5.25
CA ASP A 128 -10.85 -8.43 -4.99
C ASP A 128 -9.34 -8.50 -5.25
N THR A 129 -8.85 -7.57 -6.04
CA THR A 129 -7.44 -7.53 -6.45
C THR A 129 -6.62 -6.52 -5.67
N GLN A 130 -7.29 -5.64 -4.92
CA GLN A 130 -6.65 -4.57 -4.15
C GLN A 130 -7.60 -4.05 -3.07
N ARG A 131 -7.03 -3.49 -2.02
CA ARG A 131 -7.78 -2.82 -0.96
C ARG A 131 -7.00 -1.63 -0.44
N MET A 132 -7.69 -0.51 -0.18
CA MET A 132 -7.10 0.68 0.38
C MET A 132 -7.85 1.11 1.64
N ARG A 133 -7.12 1.37 2.73
CA ARG A 133 -7.68 1.75 4.03
C ARG A 133 -6.86 2.86 4.68
N ASN A 134 -7.53 3.75 5.39
CA ASN A 134 -6.86 4.59 6.37
C ASN A 134 -6.63 3.76 7.63
N ILE A 135 -5.43 3.75 8.13
CA ILE A 135 -5.04 3.09 9.37
C ILE A 135 -4.32 4.09 10.27
N VAL A 136 -4.29 3.81 11.56
CA VAL A 136 -3.50 4.55 12.54
C VAL A 136 -2.64 3.52 13.27
N ASP A 137 -1.33 3.75 13.29
CA ASP A 137 -0.40 2.86 13.98
C ASP A 137 -0.44 3.03 15.51
N ASP A 138 0.36 2.23 16.21
CA ASP A 138 0.41 2.25 17.67
C ASP A 138 1.05 3.53 18.24
N LYS A 139 1.67 4.35 17.38
CA LYS A 139 2.23 5.68 17.72
C LYS A 139 1.27 6.82 17.42
N GLY A 140 0.06 6.52 16.92
CA GLY A 140 -0.94 7.51 16.54
C GLY A 140 -0.70 8.16 15.16
N VAL A 141 0.21 7.61 14.35
CA VAL A 141 0.48 8.12 12.99
C VAL A 141 -0.50 7.51 12.00
N GLY A 142 -1.14 8.37 11.20
CA GLY A 142 -2.07 7.95 10.16
C GLY A 142 -1.35 7.57 8.87
N TYR A 143 -1.77 6.45 8.28
CA TYR A 143 -1.28 5.96 6.99
C TYR A 143 -2.42 5.61 6.06
N LEU A 144 -2.15 5.71 4.78
CA LEU A 144 -2.98 5.12 3.73
C LEU A 144 -2.38 3.77 3.35
N LEU A 145 -2.99 2.69 3.83
CA LEU A 145 -2.54 1.33 3.56
C LEU A 145 -3.16 0.83 2.26
N TYR A 146 -2.34 0.60 1.25
CA TYR A 146 -2.67 -0.12 0.03
C TYR A 146 -2.21 -1.57 0.14
N THR A 147 -3.09 -2.51 -0.10
CA THR A 147 -2.80 -3.95 -0.08
C THR A 147 -3.30 -4.61 -1.34
N ALA A 148 -2.52 -5.58 -1.83
CA ALA A 148 -2.89 -6.42 -2.96
C ALA A 148 -2.39 -7.85 -2.72
N PRO A 149 -3.19 -8.89 -2.99
CA PRO A 149 -2.80 -10.24 -2.74
C PRO A 149 -1.79 -10.72 -3.78
N VAL A 150 -0.84 -11.51 -3.33
CA VAL A 150 0.06 -12.27 -4.18
C VAL A 150 -0.24 -13.75 -3.96
N TRP A 151 -1.07 -14.30 -4.84
CA TRP A 151 -1.45 -15.71 -4.75
C TRP A 151 -0.30 -16.63 -5.10
N ILE A 152 -0.26 -17.79 -4.44
CA ILE A 152 0.70 -18.85 -4.75
C ILE A 152 0.33 -19.46 -6.10
N GLU A 153 1.30 -19.51 -7.00
CA GLU A 153 1.19 -20.13 -8.31
C GLU A 153 1.96 -21.48 -8.32
N PRO A 154 1.65 -22.42 -9.23
CA PRO A 154 2.28 -23.75 -9.23
C PRO A 154 3.81 -23.74 -9.24
N TYR A 155 4.43 -22.73 -9.85
CA TYR A 155 5.90 -22.61 -9.85
C TYR A 155 6.47 -22.12 -8.51
N CYS A 156 5.67 -21.49 -7.66
CA CYS A 156 6.08 -21.11 -6.30
C CYS A 156 6.34 -22.34 -5.44
N LEU A 157 5.61 -23.43 -5.70
CA LEU A 157 5.70 -24.68 -4.96
C LEU A 157 7.04 -25.39 -5.13
N LYS A 158 7.80 -25.08 -6.17
CA LYS A 158 9.16 -25.61 -6.36
C LYS A 158 10.11 -25.24 -5.22
N CYS A 159 9.87 -24.08 -4.58
CA CYS A 159 10.68 -23.60 -3.46
C CYS A 159 9.94 -23.64 -2.13
N HIS A 160 8.61 -23.51 -2.15
CA HIS A 160 7.80 -23.47 -0.95
C HIS A 160 7.25 -24.84 -0.51
N GLY A 161 7.34 -25.87 -1.35
CA GLY A 161 6.75 -27.17 -1.08
C GLY A 161 5.23 -27.15 -1.33
N ALA A 162 4.58 -28.28 -1.10
CA ALA A 162 3.13 -28.35 -1.16
C ALA A 162 2.50 -27.54 -0.02
N ILE A 163 1.28 -27.03 -0.24
CA ILE A 163 0.55 -26.24 0.78
C ILE A 163 0.30 -27.09 2.04
N GLU A 164 0.25 -28.40 1.88
CA GLU A 164 0.05 -29.40 2.95
C GLU A 164 1.29 -29.57 3.85
N ASP A 165 2.47 -29.09 3.39
CA ASP A 165 3.76 -29.20 4.10
C ASP A 165 4.16 -27.87 4.78
N ALA A 166 3.29 -26.85 4.81
CA ALA A 166 3.57 -25.53 5.33
C ALA A 166 3.08 -25.32 6.77
#